data_02c8dc7b849afb483012ccb5aaaf0d72
#
_entry.id   02c8dc7b849afb483012ccb5aaaf0d72
#
_cell.length_a   1.000
_cell.length_b   1.000
_cell.length_c   1.000
_cell.angle_alpha   90.00
_cell.angle_beta   90.00
_cell.angle_gamma   90.00
#
_symmetry.space_group_name_H-M   'P 1'
#
loop_
_entity.id
_entity.type
_entity.pdbx_description
1 polymer ?
#
loop_
_entity_poly.entity_id
_entity_poly.type
_entity_poly.pdbx_seq_one_letter_code
_entity_poly.pdbx_strand_id
1 'polypeptide(L)'
;MKNIIAIIWDFDKTLIDGYMQDPIFKDYNVNPHEFWTEVNALPKKYKEEQHVKVNPDTIYLNQFIRYAQSGKFEGLNNAKLKSYGERQNFYAGIPAIFKHTKEMLKNDPVCEEYNIKVEHYIVSTGFDEGIRGTELMNDVENIWGWELIEHEEHKIINEIG
;
A
#
# COMPACT_ATOMS: atom_id res chain seq x y z
N MET A 1 24.12 4.97 22.89
CA MET A 1 23.05 4.13 22.30
C MET A 1 22.09 5.07 21.61
N LYS A 2 21.56 4.75 20.42
CA LYS A 2 20.54 5.57 19.73
C LYS A 2 19.18 5.13 20.25
N ASN A 3 18.37 6.05 20.75
CA ASN A 3 17.00 5.81 21.15
C ASN A 3 16.07 6.25 20.01
N ILE A 4 15.16 5.39 19.59
CA ILE A 4 14.29 5.62 18.44
C ILE A 4 12.83 5.64 18.89
N ILE A 5 12.12 6.69 18.51
CA ILE A 5 10.67 6.73 18.51
C ILE A 5 10.23 6.36 17.09
N ALA A 6 9.72 5.15 16.90
CA ALA A 6 9.20 4.70 15.62
C ALA A 6 7.71 5.07 15.53
N ILE A 7 7.36 5.86 14.50
CA ILE A 7 5.97 6.16 14.16
C ILE A 7 5.60 5.29 12.98
N ILE A 8 4.63 4.40 13.18
CA ILE A 8 4.15 3.45 12.17
C ILE A 8 2.81 3.96 11.64
N TRP A 9 2.76 4.16 10.33
CA TRP A 9 1.60 4.67 9.61
C TRP A 9 0.93 3.55 8.82
N ASP A 10 -0.39 3.51 8.84
CA ASP A 10 -1.17 2.86 7.80
C ASP A 10 -1.22 3.79 6.57
N PHE A 11 -1.55 3.25 5.39
CA PHE A 11 -1.50 4.01 4.14
C PHE A 11 -2.87 4.48 3.67
N ASP A 12 -3.78 3.53 3.33
CA ASP A 12 -5.09 3.83 2.78
C ASP A 12 -5.98 4.54 3.82
N LYS A 13 -6.58 5.69 3.46
CA LYS A 13 -7.40 6.52 4.36
C LYS A 13 -6.70 7.02 5.63
N THR A 14 -5.39 6.86 5.69
CA THR A 14 -4.54 7.38 6.78
C THR A 14 -3.56 8.42 6.24
N LEU A 15 -2.78 8.10 5.22
CA LEU A 15 -1.88 9.03 4.55
C LEU A 15 -2.49 9.59 3.26
N ILE A 16 -3.30 8.81 2.56
CA ILE A 16 -4.00 9.20 1.34
C ILE A 16 -5.51 9.31 1.57
N ASP A 17 -6.16 10.22 0.81
CA ASP A 17 -7.62 10.39 0.80
C ASP A 17 -8.24 9.40 -0.20
N GLY A 18 -8.47 8.18 0.24
CA GLY A 18 -9.02 7.10 -0.56
C GLY A 18 -8.24 5.80 -0.45
N TYR A 19 -8.38 4.97 -1.47
CA TYR A 19 -7.67 3.71 -1.59
C TYR A 19 -6.64 3.78 -2.72
N MET A 20 -5.49 3.16 -2.53
CA MET A 20 -4.44 3.13 -3.56
C MET A 20 -4.88 2.49 -4.88
N GLN A 21 -5.95 1.69 -4.86
CA GLN A 21 -6.52 1.05 -6.04
C GLN A 21 -7.40 1.97 -6.89
N ASP A 22 -7.86 3.11 -6.35
CA ASP A 22 -8.82 3.99 -7.04
C ASP A 22 -8.33 4.46 -8.42
N PRO A 23 -7.07 4.93 -8.61
CA PRO A 23 -6.58 5.30 -9.93
C PRO A 23 -6.46 4.11 -10.89
N ILE A 24 -6.24 2.90 -10.38
CA ILE A 24 -6.19 1.67 -11.19
C ILE A 24 -7.58 1.37 -11.74
N PHE A 25 -8.60 1.34 -10.88
CA PHE A 25 -9.98 1.12 -11.32
C PHE A 25 -10.43 2.12 -12.37
N LYS A 26 -10.05 3.39 -12.19
CA LYS A 26 -10.37 4.45 -13.16
C LYS A 26 -9.74 4.20 -14.53
N ASP A 27 -8.45 3.85 -14.58
CA ASP A 27 -7.73 3.66 -15.84
C ASP A 27 -8.20 2.42 -16.61
N TYR A 28 -8.56 1.36 -15.88
CA TYR A 28 -9.08 0.13 -16.49
C TYR A 28 -10.60 0.12 -16.65
N ASN A 29 -11.28 1.23 -16.32
CA ASN A 29 -12.74 1.34 -16.36
C ASN A 29 -13.46 0.21 -15.61
N VAL A 30 -12.89 -0.18 -14.47
CA VAL A 30 -13.47 -1.18 -13.56
C VAL A 30 -14.33 -0.46 -12.53
N ASN A 31 -15.54 -0.95 -12.32
CA ASN A 31 -16.43 -0.42 -11.28
C ASN A 31 -15.94 -0.89 -9.89
N PRO A 32 -15.51 0.04 -8.99
CA PRO A 32 -15.02 -0.34 -7.66
C PRO A 32 -16.07 -1.10 -6.84
N HIS A 33 -17.35 -0.72 -6.94
CA HIS A 33 -18.43 -1.37 -6.19
C HIS A 33 -18.59 -2.84 -6.61
N GLU A 34 -18.53 -3.14 -7.92
CA GLU A 34 -18.62 -4.51 -8.42
C GLU A 34 -17.40 -5.33 -7.97
N PHE A 35 -16.20 -4.76 -8.10
CA PHE A 35 -14.97 -5.41 -7.64
C PHE A 35 -15.05 -5.78 -6.16
N TRP A 36 -15.39 -4.83 -5.30
CA TRP A 36 -15.46 -5.07 -3.85
C TRP A 36 -16.63 -5.99 -3.47
N THR A 37 -17.71 -6.01 -4.23
CA THR A 37 -18.81 -6.97 -4.04
C THR A 37 -18.33 -8.39 -4.33
N GLU A 38 -17.60 -8.59 -5.43
CA GLU A 38 -16.97 -9.89 -5.75
C GLU A 38 -15.99 -10.32 -4.64
N VAL A 39 -15.08 -9.42 -4.22
CA VAL A 39 -14.09 -9.70 -3.16
C VAL A 39 -14.76 -10.08 -1.84
N ASN A 40 -15.76 -9.33 -1.41
CA ASN A 40 -16.45 -9.56 -0.14
C ASN A 40 -17.25 -10.88 -0.12
N ALA A 41 -17.60 -11.42 -1.28
CA ALA A 41 -18.24 -12.73 -1.39
C ALA A 41 -17.25 -13.91 -1.24
N LEU A 42 -15.96 -13.70 -1.51
CA LEU A 42 -14.95 -14.76 -1.53
C LEU A 42 -14.77 -15.52 -0.21
N PRO A 43 -14.72 -14.86 0.97
CA PRO A 43 -14.56 -15.57 2.25
C PRO A 43 -15.68 -16.58 2.51
N LYS A 44 -16.93 -16.20 2.23
CA LYS A 44 -18.08 -17.09 2.36
C LYS A 44 -18.00 -18.24 1.35
N LYS A 45 -17.73 -17.92 0.10
CA LYS A 45 -17.58 -18.90 -0.99
C LYS A 45 -16.55 -19.98 -0.65
N TYR A 46 -15.33 -19.60 -0.27
CA TYR A 46 -14.28 -20.56 0.05
C TYR A 46 -14.57 -21.39 1.29
N LYS A 47 -15.24 -20.78 2.29
CA LYS A 47 -15.68 -21.53 3.47
C LYS A 47 -16.71 -22.61 3.14
N GLU A 48 -17.67 -22.30 2.27
CA GLU A 48 -18.76 -23.23 1.90
C GLU A 48 -18.29 -24.30 0.91
N GLU A 49 -17.52 -23.92 -0.11
CA GLU A 49 -17.12 -24.82 -1.20
C GLU A 49 -15.89 -25.68 -0.87
N GLN A 50 -14.94 -25.12 -0.10
CA GLN A 50 -13.63 -25.74 0.12
C GLN A 50 -13.26 -25.92 1.59
N HIS A 51 -14.10 -25.46 2.52
CA HIS A 51 -13.83 -25.44 3.96
C HIS A 51 -12.56 -24.67 4.35
N VAL A 52 -12.15 -23.69 3.52
CA VAL A 52 -10.99 -22.85 3.73
C VAL A 52 -11.40 -21.53 4.35
N LYS A 53 -10.68 -21.12 5.41
CA LYS A 53 -10.80 -19.79 5.99
C LYS A 53 -9.76 -18.87 5.33
N VAL A 54 -10.22 -17.82 4.66
CA VAL A 54 -9.35 -16.79 4.06
C VAL A 54 -9.42 -15.50 4.86
N ASN A 55 -8.34 -14.72 4.81
CA ASN A 55 -8.32 -13.41 5.42
C ASN A 55 -9.10 -12.41 4.53
N PRO A 56 -10.17 -11.76 5.05
CA PRO A 56 -10.97 -10.82 4.28
C PRO A 56 -10.19 -9.56 3.85
N ASP A 57 -9.18 -9.17 4.63
CA ASP A 57 -8.43 -7.92 4.38
C ASP A 57 -7.39 -8.06 3.25
N THR A 58 -7.00 -9.28 2.92
CA THR A 58 -5.96 -9.54 1.90
C THR A 58 -6.45 -10.35 0.69
N ILE A 59 -7.64 -10.95 0.75
CA ILE A 59 -8.16 -11.77 -0.36
C ILE A 59 -8.34 -10.99 -1.67
N TYR A 60 -8.49 -9.68 -1.60
CA TYR A 60 -8.60 -8.81 -2.76
C TYR A 60 -7.35 -8.85 -3.65
N LEU A 61 -6.16 -9.13 -3.10
CA LEU A 61 -4.92 -9.30 -3.87
C LEU A 61 -5.04 -10.43 -4.88
N ASN A 62 -5.64 -11.54 -4.47
CA ASN A 62 -5.91 -12.65 -5.39
C ASN A 62 -6.90 -12.25 -6.49
N GLN A 63 -7.87 -11.38 -6.19
CA GLN A 63 -8.80 -10.88 -7.19
C GLN A 63 -8.11 -9.93 -8.18
N PHE A 64 -7.17 -9.11 -7.71
CA PHE A 64 -6.31 -8.30 -8.58
C PHE A 64 -5.51 -9.15 -9.56
N ILE A 65 -4.87 -10.22 -9.07
CA ILE A 65 -4.13 -11.17 -9.91
C ILE A 65 -5.06 -11.81 -10.96
N ARG A 66 -6.24 -12.27 -10.55
CA ARG A 66 -7.23 -12.84 -11.49
C ARG A 66 -7.67 -11.83 -12.56
N TYR A 67 -7.86 -10.57 -12.18
CA TYR A 67 -8.22 -9.53 -13.13
C TYR A 67 -7.07 -9.25 -14.11
N ALA A 68 -5.83 -9.26 -13.66
CA ALA A 68 -4.66 -9.14 -14.53
C ALA A 68 -4.57 -10.33 -15.51
N GLN A 69 -4.70 -11.55 -15.01
CA GLN A 69 -4.63 -12.77 -15.81
C GLN A 69 -5.81 -12.92 -16.80
N SER A 70 -6.99 -12.41 -16.45
CA SER A 70 -8.18 -12.44 -17.34
C SER A 70 -8.24 -11.29 -18.34
N GLY A 71 -7.28 -10.37 -18.33
CA GLY A 71 -7.23 -9.21 -19.20
C GLY A 71 -8.05 -8.00 -18.75
N LYS A 72 -8.80 -8.11 -17.63
CA LYS A 72 -9.50 -6.93 -17.05
C LYS A 72 -8.53 -5.84 -16.61
N PHE A 73 -7.34 -6.23 -16.13
CA PHE A 73 -6.21 -5.34 -15.86
C PHE A 73 -5.06 -5.65 -16.82
N GLU A 74 -5.32 -5.51 -18.12
CA GLU A 74 -4.36 -5.85 -19.17
C GLU A 74 -3.04 -5.11 -18.99
N GLY A 75 -1.94 -5.88 -18.93
CA GLY A 75 -0.59 -5.34 -18.78
C GLY A 75 -0.32 -4.67 -17.44
N LEU A 76 -1.14 -4.91 -16.39
CA LEU A 76 -0.82 -4.43 -15.05
C LEU A 76 0.40 -5.16 -14.52
N ASN A 77 1.43 -4.40 -14.14
CA ASN A 77 2.71 -4.87 -13.64
C ASN A 77 3.24 -3.95 -12.53
N ASN A 78 4.35 -4.31 -11.92
CA ASN A 78 4.95 -3.54 -10.82
C ASN A 78 5.35 -2.12 -11.24
N ALA A 79 5.83 -1.93 -12.47
CA ALA A 79 6.15 -0.60 -12.98
C ALA A 79 4.90 0.29 -13.10
N LYS A 80 3.77 -0.27 -13.55
CA LYS A 80 2.49 0.45 -13.55
C LYS A 80 1.99 0.71 -12.13
N LEU A 81 2.06 -0.27 -11.22
CA LEU A 81 1.70 -0.07 -9.82
C LEU A 81 2.48 1.09 -9.21
N LYS A 82 3.79 1.15 -9.48
CA LYS A 82 4.64 2.26 -9.04
C LYS A 82 4.18 3.60 -9.60
N SER A 83 3.84 3.67 -10.88
CA SER A 83 3.36 4.91 -11.50
C SER A 83 2.04 5.41 -10.91
N TYR A 84 1.20 4.53 -10.38
CA TYR A 84 -0.02 4.92 -9.68
C TYR A 84 0.27 5.57 -8.32
N GLY A 85 1.43 5.34 -7.72
CA GLY A 85 1.88 6.04 -6.51
C GLY A 85 1.96 7.55 -6.69
N GLU A 86 2.41 8.03 -7.85
CA GLU A 86 2.49 9.46 -8.18
C GLU A 86 1.11 10.15 -8.30
N ARG A 87 0.05 9.36 -8.39
CA ARG A 87 -1.32 9.83 -8.58
C ARG A 87 -2.17 9.79 -7.31
N GLN A 88 -1.55 9.48 -6.18
CA GLN A 88 -2.24 9.44 -4.88
C GLN A 88 -2.48 10.85 -4.35
N ASN A 89 -3.66 11.07 -3.76
CA ASN A 89 -4.00 12.32 -3.11
C ASN A 89 -3.76 12.20 -1.61
N PHE A 90 -2.76 12.91 -1.10
CA PHE A 90 -2.46 12.92 0.32
C PHE A 90 -3.42 13.82 1.10
N TYR A 91 -3.68 13.44 2.34
CA TYR A 91 -4.35 14.35 3.27
C TYR A 91 -3.52 15.61 3.53
N ALA A 92 -4.21 16.70 3.88
CA ALA A 92 -3.55 17.96 4.21
C ALA A 92 -2.52 17.76 5.34
N GLY A 93 -1.30 18.26 5.11
CA GLY A 93 -0.19 18.10 6.04
C GLY A 93 0.73 16.91 5.76
N ILE A 94 0.37 16.01 4.86
CA ILE A 94 1.23 14.94 4.36
C ILE A 94 1.91 15.46 3.05
N PRO A 95 3.22 15.24 2.84
CA PRO A 95 4.23 14.58 3.70
C PRO A 95 4.89 15.47 4.75
N ALA A 96 4.52 16.76 4.87
CA ALA A 96 5.21 17.72 5.72
C ALA A 96 5.35 17.28 7.20
N ILE A 97 4.40 16.49 7.73
CA ILE A 97 4.41 15.98 9.10
C ILE A 97 5.67 15.15 9.42
N PHE A 98 6.21 14.41 8.48
CA PHE A 98 7.41 13.59 8.67
C PHE A 98 8.63 14.45 8.98
N LYS A 99 8.81 15.50 8.20
CA LYS A 99 9.88 16.46 8.40
C LYS A 99 9.69 17.27 9.68
N HIS A 100 8.46 17.74 9.89
CA HIS A 100 8.13 18.55 11.06
C HIS A 100 8.39 17.81 12.37
N THR A 101 7.99 16.55 12.49
CA THR A 101 8.23 15.75 13.69
C THR A 101 9.72 15.48 13.91
N LYS A 102 10.48 15.19 12.86
CA LYS A 102 11.95 15.03 12.95
C LYS A 102 12.62 16.31 13.43
N GLU A 103 12.21 17.48 12.90
CA GLU A 103 12.75 18.78 13.30
C GLU A 103 12.36 19.16 14.74
N MET A 104 11.12 18.90 15.15
CA MET A 104 10.63 19.17 16.49
C MET A 104 11.47 18.44 17.55
N LEU A 105 11.73 17.15 17.37
CA LEU A 105 12.52 16.36 18.31
C LEU A 105 14.01 16.75 18.27
N LYS A 106 14.54 17.09 17.09
CA LYS A 106 15.93 17.54 16.96
C LYS A 106 16.23 18.80 17.75
N ASN A 107 15.24 19.66 17.90
CA ASN A 107 15.37 20.95 18.62
C ASN A 107 14.95 20.85 20.11
N ASP A 108 14.59 19.67 20.60
CA ASP A 108 14.23 19.44 21.99
C ASP A 108 15.47 19.05 22.81
N PRO A 109 15.83 19.82 23.90
CA PRO A 109 17.02 19.55 24.69
C PRO A 109 17.04 18.16 25.36
N VAL A 110 15.88 17.62 25.74
CA VAL A 110 15.77 16.29 26.34
C VAL A 110 16.06 15.22 25.29
N CYS A 111 15.52 15.40 24.09
CA CYS A 111 15.78 14.49 22.98
C CYS A 111 17.26 14.47 22.58
N GLU A 112 17.92 15.63 22.63
CA GLU A 112 19.36 15.74 22.39
C GLU A 112 20.16 15.01 23.49
N GLU A 113 19.88 15.29 24.78
CA GLU A 113 20.54 14.65 25.93
C GLU A 113 20.49 13.12 25.87
N TYR A 114 19.30 12.58 25.57
CA TYR A 114 19.09 11.12 25.51
C TYR A 114 19.30 10.51 24.13
N ASN A 115 19.81 11.26 23.14
CA ASN A 115 20.02 10.84 21.77
C ASN A 115 18.78 10.16 21.15
N ILE A 116 17.61 10.81 21.35
CA ILE A 116 16.33 10.34 20.84
C ILE A 116 16.15 10.85 19.40
N LYS A 117 15.73 9.96 18.50
CA LYS A 117 15.37 10.30 17.11
C LYS A 117 14.01 9.76 16.77
N VAL A 118 13.30 10.43 15.86
CA VAL A 118 12.07 9.94 15.27
C VAL A 118 12.38 9.27 13.93
N GLU A 119 11.75 8.14 13.72
CA GLU A 119 11.77 7.41 12.45
C GLU A 119 10.33 7.09 12.03
N HIS A 120 10.03 7.22 10.73
CA HIS A 120 8.71 6.96 10.17
C HIS A 120 8.74 5.70 9.34
N TYR A 121 7.73 4.88 9.49
CA TYR A 121 7.56 3.63 8.78
C TYR A 121 6.13 3.52 8.27
N ILE A 122 5.92 2.84 7.13
CA ILE A 122 4.58 2.54 6.60
C ILE A 122 4.36 1.03 6.62
N VAL A 123 3.22 0.61 7.15
CA VAL A 123 2.77 -0.79 7.13
C VAL A 123 1.37 -0.81 6.51
N SER A 124 1.20 -1.51 5.41
CA SER A 124 -0.04 -1.54 4.66
C SER A 124 -0.39 -2.95 4.19
N THR A 125 -1.66 -3.22 4.05
CA THR A 125 -2.15 -4.40 3.31
C THR A 125 -2.23 -4.15 1.80
N GLY A 126 -1.77 -3.00 1.32
CA GLY A 126 -1.74 -2.61 -0.08
C GLY A 126 -0.46 -3.03 -0.83
N PHE A 127 -0.34 -2.59 -2.06
CA PHE A 127 0.79 -2.92 -2.94
C PHE A 127 2.05 -2.13 -2.55
N ASP A 128 3.14 -2.84 -2.26
CA ASP A 128 4.44 -2.26 -1.93
C ASP A 128 4.90 -1.26 -3.01
N GLU A 129 4.89 -1.67 -4.28
CA GLU A 129 5.31 -0.82 -5.39
C GLU A 129 4.43 0.44 -5.56
N GLY A 130 3.13 0.35 -5.22
CA GLY A 130 2.26 1.53 -5.22
C GLY A 130 2.69 2.58 -4.19
N ILE A 131 3.11 2.15 -3.01
CA ILE A 131 3.63 3.05 -1.97
C ILE A 131 5.01 3.57 -2.36
N ARG A 132 5.90 2.73 -2.90
CA ARG A 132 7.23 3.12 -3.39
C ARG A 132 7.20 4.14 -4.52
N GLY A 133 6.10 4.22 -5.26
CA GLY A 133 5.89 5.23 -6.28
C GLY A 133 5.56 6.62 -5.74
N THR A 134 5.32 6.76 -4.44
CA THR A 134 4.97 8.05 -3.83
C THR A 134 6.18 8.86 -3.43
N GLU A 135 5.99 10.18 -3.27
CA GLU A 135 7.00 11.07 -2.71
C GLU A 135 7.36 10.79 -1.24
N LEU A 136 6.55 10.00 -0.53
CA LEU A 136 6.78 9.65 0.88
C LEU A 136 8.09 8.90 1.10
N MET A 137 8.60 8.21 0.09
CA MET A 137 9.86 7.46 0.15
C MET A 137 11.07 8.33 0.50
N ASN A 138 10.97 9.65 0.35
CA ASN A 138 12.03 10.57 0.73
C ASN A 138 12.10 10.83 2.25
N ASP A 139 11.03 10.52 2.97
CA ASP A 139 10.84 10.93 4.36
C ASP A 139 10.64 9.76 5.33
N VAL A 140 10.39 8.54 4.82
CA VAL A 140 10.22 7.31 5.60
C VAL A 140 11.45 6.42 5.54
N GLU A 141 11.70 5.68 6.61
CA GLU A 141 12.86 4.80 6.73
C GLU A 141 12.65 3.45 6.01
N ASN A 142 11.42 2.94 6.06
CA ASN A 142 11.03 1.73 5.32
C ASN A 142 9.52 1.61 5.20
N ILE A 143 9.10 0.74 4.28
CA ILE A 143 7.70 0.36 4.08
C ILE A 143 7.57 -1.16 4.09
N TRP A 144 6.40 -1.65 4.46
CA TRP A 144 5.98 -3.03 4.32
C TRP A 144 4.59 -3.05 3.70
N GLY A 145 4.53 -3.54 2.49
CA GLY A 145 3.33 -3.80 1.71
C GLY A 145 3.40 -5.20 1.11
N TRP A 146 2.42 -5.54 0.27
CA TRP A 146 2.48 -6.79 -0.49
C TRP A 146 3.27 -6.61 -1.78
N GLU A 147 4.32 -7.38 -1.92
CA GLU A 147 5.07 -7.48 -3.17
C GLU A 147 4.34 -8.44 -4.13
N LEU A 148 4.31 -8.11 -5.42
CA LEU A 148 3.71 -8.95 -6.43
C LEU A 148 4.78 -9.46 -7.40
N ILE A 149 4.74 -10.77 -7.64
CA ILE A 149 5.65 -11.44 -8.57
C ILE A 149 5.02 -11.36 -9.97
N GLU A 150 5.81 -10.95 -10.95
CA GLU A 150 5.41 -10.87 -12.35
C GLU A 150 5.62 -12.21 -13.08
N HIS A 151 4.73 -12.52 -14.02
CA HIS A 151 4.95 -13.63 -14.93
C HIS A 151 6.19 -13.36 -15.81
N GLU A 152 7.09 -14.34 -15.92
CA GLU A 152 8.39 -14.15 -16.58
C GLU A 152 8.26 -13.68 -18.04
N GLU A 153 7.32 -14.25 -18.79
CA GLU A 153 7.14 -13.99 -20.20
C GLU A 153 6.25 -12.78 -20.47
N HIS A 154 5.11 -12.69 -19.77
CA HIS A 154 4.08 -11.68 -20.06
C HIS A 154 4.24 -10.38 -19.27
N LYS A 155 5.13 -10.37 -18.28
CA LYS A 155 5.40 -9.19 -17.42
C LYS A 155 4.15 -8.55 -16.82
N ILE A 156 3.20 -9.38 -16.42
CA ILE A 156 2.01 -9.00 -15.65
C ILE A 156 2.09 -9.57 -14.25
N ILE A 157 1.39 -8.97 -13.28
CA ILE A 157 1.31 -9.52 -11.93
C ILE A 157 0.68 -10.91 -11.96
N ASN A 158 1.29 -11.84 -11.26
CA ASN A 158 0.91 -13.27 -11.32
C ASN A 158 0.74 -13.94 -9.96
N GLU A 159 1.55 -13.56 -8.98
CA GLU A 159 1.56 -14.17 -7.65
C GLU A 159 1.81 -13.12 -6.56
N ILE A 160 1.47 -13.47 -5.33
CA ILE A 160 1.81 -12.69 -4.14
C ILE A 160 3.16 -13.19 -3.63
N GLY A 161 4.10 -12.25 -3.41
CA GLY A 161 5.41 -12.51 -2.83
C GLY A 161 5.42 -12.68 -1.31
#